data_e097a3e935fdfc10030ab438f5296741
#
_entry.id   e097a3e935fdfc10030ab438f5296741
#
_cell.length_a   1.000
_cell.length_b   1.000
_cell.length_c   1.000
_cell.angle_alpha   90.00
_cell.angle_beta   90.00
_cell.angle_gamma   90.00
#
_symmetry.space_group_name_H-M   'P 1'
#
loop_
_entity.id
_entity.type
_entity.pdbx_description
1 polymer ?
#
loop_
_entity_poly.entity_id
_entity_poly.type
_entity_poly.pdbx_seq_one_letter_code
_entity_poly.pdbx_strand_id
1 'polypeptide(L)'
;MAYSFSPRYRAAAVIAFSLVTVAFHYGLILKPSHGDPSLFHAIHGRLCYIPIILGAIWFGVRGGLGIALFITALTLPYAVWGVQKHHSSPASEYTEMIFYAAIGLTSGILIELQRRERRTREALANELAREKHLSSLGQMAAGLAHEIKNPLGSIKGSAEILGDDFPEGSRKHEMMKILVKETDRLNGVVEDFLNFARPRPIVRKPARINSVVEDVLSQIEVDAASNKVRVIREFDESLPTVFLDGEKLHQVFLNLVLNAVAAMSGGGTLTVETRRR
;
A
#
# COMPACT_ATOMS: atom_id res chain seq x y z
N MET A 1 -9.53 7.13 21.62
CA MET A 1 -9.35 8.50 21.06
C MET A 1 -7.98 9.01 21.50
N ALA A 2 -6.96 8.94 20.66
CA ALA A 2 -5.65 9.53 20.96
C ALA A 2 -5.65 10.94 20.37
N TYR A 3 -5.68 11.97 21.21
CA TYR A 3 -5.49 13.35 20.80
C TYR A 3 -4.12 13.47 20.12
N SER A 4 -4.13 13.50 18.80
CA SER A 4 -2.91 13.68 18.02
C SER A 4 -2.62 15.18 17.97
N PHE A 5 -1.85 15.67 18.95
CA PHE A 5 -1.32 17.04 18.90
C PHE A 5 -0.62 17.28 17.56
N SER A 6 -0.85 18.45 16.97
CA SER A 6 -0.18 18.79 15.71
C SER A 6 1.34 18.79 15.89
N PRO A 7 2.12 18.52 14.82
CA PRO A 7 3.58 18.48 14.90
C PRO A 7 4.18 19.76 15.50
N ARG A 8 3.55 20.91 15.28
CA ARG A 8 3.97 22.22 15.81
C ARG A 8 3.86 22.28 17.34
N TYR A 9 2.73 21.79 17.90
CA TYR A 9 2.57 21.74 19.38
C TYR A 9 3.53 20.76 20.02
N ARG A 10 3.82 19.62 19.40
CA ARG A 10 4.84 18.67 19.90
C ARG A 10 6.22 19.28 19.91
N ALA A 11 6.62 19.99 18.85
CA ALA A 11 7.90 20.69 18.77
C ALA A 11 7.99 21.78 19.84
N ALA A 12 6.97 22.62 19.99
CA ALA A 12 6.93 23.67 20.99
C ALA A 12 7.01 23.08 22.43
N ALA A 13 6.31 21.99 22.71
CA ALA A 13 6.34 21.32 24.01
C ALA A 13 7.73 20.78 24.37
N VAL A 14 8.44 20.13 23.42
CA VAL A 14 9.80 19.62 23.66
C VAL A 14 10.79 20.77 23.86
N ILE A 15 10.70 21.83 23.07
CA ILE A 15 11.55 23.02 23.21
C ILE A 15 11.31 23.69 24.56
N ALA A 16 10.04 23.92 24.93
CA ALA A 16 9.71 24.50 26.23
C ALA A 16 10.23 23.66 27.39
N PHE A 17 10.08 22.34 27.29
CA PHE A 17 10.61 21.43 28.32
C PHE A 17 12.13 21.44 28.35
N SER A 18 12.81 21.50 27.21
CA SER A 18 14.27 21.68 27.16
C SER A 18 14.73 22.97 27.82
N LEU A 19 14.03 24.08 27.60
CA LEU A 19 14.34 25.36 28.24
C LEU A 19 14.16 25.28 29.76
N VAL A 20 13.11 24.63 30.25
CA VAL A 20 12.91 24.41 31.70
C VAL A 20 14.02 23.56 32.29
N THR A 21 14.44 22.46 31.67
CA THR A 21 15.55 21.61 32.18
C THR A 21 16.88 22.34 32.18
N VAL A 22 17.15 23.17 31.17
CA VAL A 22 18.34 24.02 31.13
C VAL A 22 18.28 25.14 32.19
N ALA A 23 17.13 25.75 32.45
CA ALA A 23 16.94 26.74 33.50
C ALA A 23 17.18 26.13 34.89
N PHE A 24 16.81 24.87 35.09
CA PHE A 24 17.22 24.09 36.28
C PHE A 24 18.75 23.90 36.35
N HIS A 25 19.38 23.56 35.22
CA HIS A 25 20.84 23.38 35.15
C HIS A 25 21.62 24.63 35.56
N TYR A 26 21.12 25.80 35.20
CA TYR A 26 21.70 27.09 35.61
C TYR A 26 21.34 27.53 37.04
N GLY A 27 20.52 26.75 37.76
CA GLY A 27 20.04 27.09 39.09
C GLY A 27 19.13 28.31 39.16
N LEU A 28 18.45 28.64 38.02
CA LEU A 28 17.55 29.80 37.93
C LEU A 28 16.21 29.55 38.62
N ILE A 29 15.78 28.29 38.71
CA ILE A 29 14.46 27.90 39.26
C ILE A 29 14.56 27.46 40.73
N LEU A 30 15.63 26.75 41.09
CA LEU A 30 15.86 26.29 42.47
C LEU A 30 17.34 26.49 42.82
N LYS A 31 17.59 27.30 43.86
CA LYS A 31 18.92 27.37 44.49
C LYS A 31 18.90 26.47 45.72
N PRO A 32 19.81 25.49 45.81
CA PRO A 32 19.91 24.70 47.03
C PRO A 32 20.32 25.64 48.17
N SER A 33 19.42 25.85 49.11
CA SER A 33 19.72 26.65 50.31
C SER A 33 20.50 25.85 51.34
N HIS A 34 20.37 24.51 51.35
CA HIS A 34 21.08 23.58 52.21
C HIS A 34 21.23 22.23 51.47
N GLY A 35 22.46 21.86 51.08
CA GLY A 35 22.75 20.59 50.42
C GLY A 35 24.10 20.59 49.68
N ASP A 36 24.57 19.41 49.30
CA ASP A 36 25.77 19.23 48.49
C ASP A 36 25.55 19.75 47.05
N PRO A 37 26.28 20.81 46.62
CA PRO A 37 26.14 21.34 45.27
C PRO A 37 26.43 20.30 44.17
N SER A 38 27.27 19.30 44.46
CA SER A 38 27.67 18.26 43.51
C SER A 38 26.51 17.29 43.20
N LEU A 39 25.73 16.93 44.22
CA LEU A 39 24.57 16.06 44.05
C LEU A 39 23.46 16.75 43.27
N PHE A 40 23.26 18.04 43.52
CA PHE A 40 22.29 18.85 42.82
C PHE A 40 22.65 18.91 41.31
N HIS A 41 23.91 19.16 40.97
CA HIS A 41 24.41 19.21 39.62
C HIS A 41 24.28 17.85 38.90
N ALA A 42 24.60 16.74 39.57
CA ALA A 42 24.47 15.40 39.00
C ALA A 42 23.01 15.02 38.63
N ILE A 43 22.01 15.56 39.34
CA ILE A 43 20.58 15.29 39.04
C ILE A 43 20.13 16.10 37.83
N HIS A 44 20.53 17.36 37.69
CA HIS A 44 20.05 18.24 36.60
C HIS A 44 20.52 17.81 35.22
N GLY A 45 21.79 17.43 35.07
CA GLY A 45 22.32 16.95 33.80
C GLY A 45 21.50 15.77 33.26
N ARG A 46 21.07 14.88 34.16
CA ARG A 46 20.25 13.72 33.80
C ARG A 46 18.82 14.06 33.43
N LEU A 47 18.24 15.15 33.93
CA LEU A 47 16.90 15.61 33.50
C LEU A 47 16.86 16.04 32.04
N CYS A 48 17.97 16.47 31.46
CA CYS A 48 18.11 16.84 30.07
C CYS A 48 17.91 15.64 29.13
N TYR A 49 18.04 14.39 29.59
CA TYR A 49 17.76 13.20 28.76
C TYR A 49 16.29 13.07 28.41
N ILE A 50 15.36 13.54 29.26
CA ILE A 50 13.92 13.38 29.03
C ILE A 50 13.46 14.12 27.76
N PRO A 51 13.72 15.44 27.58
CA PRO A 51 13.34 16.12 26.35
C PRO A 51 14.06 15.57 25.11
N ILE A 52 15.29 15.06 25.23
CA ILE A 52 16.02 14.41 24.14
C ILE A 52 15.28 13.14 23.69
N ILE A 53 14.89 12.28 24.64
CA ILE A 53 14.13 11.05 24.36
C ILE A 53 12.74 11.38 23.78
N LEU A 54 12.05 12.39 24.33
CA LEU A 54 10.76 12.84 23.79
C LEU A 54 10.89 13.38 22.35
N GLY A 55 11.96 14.14 22.07
CA GLY A 55 12.30 14.58 20.73
C GLY A 55 12.52 13.40 19.78
N ALA A 56 13.24 12.37 20.22
CA ALA A 56 13.46 11.15 19.47
C ALA A 56 12.14 10.39 19.24
N ILE A 57 11.28 10.26 20.27
CA ILE A 57 9.98 9.58 20.16
C ILE A 57 9.07 10.28 19.15
N TRP A 58 9.06 11.60 19.08
CA TRP A 58 8.14 12.31 18.16
C TRP A 58 8.70 12.49 16.75
N PHE A 59 10.01 12.77 16.63
CA PHE A 59 10.64 13.18 15.38
C PHE A 59 11.79 12.27 14.91
N GLY A 60 12.01 11.11 15.57
CA GLY A 60 13.05 10.16 15.21
C GLY A 60 14.47 10.70 15.47
N VAL A 61 15.43 10.26 14.66
CA VAL A 61 16.84 10.67 14.78
C VAL A 61 17.01 12.19 14.70
N ARG A 62 16.29 12.85 13.80
CA ARG A 62 16.37 14.32 13.65
C ARG A 62 15.92 15.06 14.90
N GLY A 63 14.87 14.55 15.58
CA GLY A 63 14.37 15.12 16.81
C GLY A 63 15.30 14.88 17.98
N GLY A 64 15.77 13.65 18.17
CA GLY A 64 16.70 13.29 19.25
C GLY A 64 18.01 14.07 19.17
N LEU A 65 18.66 14.05 18.00
CA LEU A 65 19.89 14.81 17.78
C LEU A 65 19.67 16.34 17.82
N GLY A 66 18.57 16.84 17.22
CA GLY A 66 18.28 18.27 17.22
C GLY A 66 18.11 18.82 18.63
N ILE A 67 17.38 18.13 19.51
CA ILE A 67 17.21 18.53 20.91
C ILE A 67 18.50 18.36 21.70
N ALA A 68 19.27 17.29 21.48
CA ALA A 68 20.56 17.09 22.11
C ALA A 68 21.54 18.24 21.77
N LEU A 69 21.64 18.61 20.49
CA LEU A 69 22.46 19.75 20.05
C LEU A 69 21.96 21.08 20.60
N PHE A 70 20.65 21.28 20.65
CA PHE A 70 20.02 22.46 21.22
C PHE A 70 20.37 22.62 22.71
N ILE A 71 20.23 21.56 23.52
CA ILE A 71 20.60 21.56 24.95
C ILE A 71 22.10 21.78 25.10
N THR A 72 22.93 21.08 24.30
CA THR A 72 24.39 21.26 24.29
C THR A 72 24.77 22.72 24.02
N ALA A 73 24.19 23.36 23.03
CA ALA A 73 24.45 24.76 22.70
C ALA A 73 24.07 25.70 23.86
N LEU A 74 23.00 25.41 24.57
CA LEU A 74 22.56 26.20 25.73
C LEU A 74 23.43 25.96 26.96
N THR A 75 23.98 24.77 27.17
CA THR A 75 24.81 24.42 28.37
C THR A 75 26.29 24.70 28.13
N LEU A 76 26.75 24.82 26.87
CA LEU A 76 28.14 25.10 26.51
C LEU A 76 28.71 26.37 27.20
N PRO A 77 28.03 27.52 27.32
CA PRO A 77 28.54 28.68 28.03
C PRO A 77 28.81 28.41 29.50
N TYR A 78 27.99 27.57 30.13
CA TYR A 78 28.23 27.15 31.54
C TYR A 78 29.49 26.32 31.65
N ALA A 79 29.73 25.37 30.75
CA ALA A 79 30.93 24.57 30.74
C ALA A 79 32.23 25.38 30.53
N VAL A 80 32.16 26.46 29.73
CA VAL A 80 33.34 27.29 29.41
C VAL A 80 33.62 28.37 30.48
N TRP A 81 32.58 29.02 31.00
CA TRP A 81 32.76 30.18 31.93
C TRP A 81 32.34 29.89 33.37
N GLY A 82 31.46 28.90 33.61
CA GLY A 82 30.94 28.58 34.94
C GLY A 82 31.87 27.71 35.76
N VAL A 83 32.74 26.93 35.14
CA VAL A 83 33.70 26.01 35.80
C VAL A 83 34.65 26.75 36.77
N GLN A 84 34.98 27.99 36.50
CA GLN A 84 35.83 28.79 37.40
C GLN A 84 35.16 29.17 38.74
N LYS A 85 33.81 29.12 38.81
CA LYS A 85 33.05 29.51 40.02
C LYS A 85 32.48 28.33 40.83
N HIS A 86 32.33 27.19 40.22
CA HIS A 86 31.72 26.01 40.85
C HIS A 86 32.64 24.81 40.67
N HIS A 87 33.03 24.11 41.71
CA HIS A 87 34.00 23.01 41.79
C HIS A 87 33.72 21.77 40.86
N SER A 88 33.07 21.94 39.72
CA SER A 88 32.92 20.91 38.71
C SER A 88 34.13 20.86 37.77
N SER A 89 34.57 19.66 37.38
CA SER A 89 35.66 19.54 36.40
C SER A 89 35.12 19.77 34.99
N PRO A 90 35.86 20.49 34.10
CA PRO A 90 35.47 20.67 32.71
C PRO A 90 35.19 19.35 31.99
N ALA A 91 35.91 18.30 32.38
CA ALA A 91 35.77 16.96 31.78
C ALA A 91 34.39 16.35 32.02
N SER A 92 33.73 16.62 33.15
CA SER A 92 32.37 16.10 33.43
C SER A 92 31.35 16.73 32.55
N GLU A 93 31.43 18.03 32.28
CA GLU A 93 30.49 18.77 31.42
C GLU A 93 30.59 18.31 29.97
N TYR A 94 31.80 18.16 29.42
CA TYR A 94 31.97 17.63 28.05
C TYR A 94 31.51 16.18 27.91
N THR A 95 31.70 15.38 28.96
CA THR A 95 31.20 14.00 28.99
C THR A 95 29.68 13.95 28.91
N GLU A 96 28.97 14.83 29.64
CA GLU A 96 27.51 14.92 29.57
C GLU A 96 27.01 15.31 28.16
N MET A 97 27.69 16.26 27.50
CA MET A 97 27.34 16.66 26.12
C MET A 97 27.47 15.50 25.11
N ILE A 98 28.51 14.67 25.28
CA ILE A 98 28.69 13.45 24.49
C ILE A 98 27.53 12.47 24.76
N PHE A 99 27.12 12.30 26.01
CA PHE A 99 26.00 11.46 26.37
C PHE A 99 24.68 11.98 25.81
N TYR A 100 24.43 13.30 25.76
CA TYR A 100 23.25 13.88 25.11
C TYR A 100 23.17 13.48 23.64
N ALA A 101 24.27 13.62 22.92
CA ALA A 101 24.33 13.23 21.51
C ALA A 101 24.16 11.71 21.33
N ALA A 102 24.82 10.91 22.13
CA ALA A 102 24.73 9.45 22.09
C ALA A 102 23.30 8.96 22.39
N ILE A 103 22.64 9.48 23.41
CA ILE A 103 21.28 9.13 23.79
C ILE A 103 20.30 9.61 22.70
N GLY A 104 20.47 10.82 22.17
CA GLY A 104 19.63 11.35 21.10
C GLY A 104 19.71 10.51 19.82
N LEU A 105 20.92 10.12 19.43
CA LEU A 105 21.17 9.29 18.27
C LEU A 105 20.62 7.87 18.45
N THR A 106 21.00 7.20 19.54
CA THR A 106 20.60 5.80 19.78
C THR A 106 19.08 5.66 19.96
N SER A 107 18.47 6.55 20.75
CA SER A 107 17.01 6.57 20.93
C SER A 107 16.31 6.84 19.58
N GLY A 108 16.82 7.80 18.79
CA GLY A 108 16.27 8.14 17.49
C GLY A 108 16.33 6.97 16.51
N ILE A 109 17.49 6.28 16.43
CA ILE A 109 17.65 5.10 15.57
C ILE A 109 16.68 3.99 16.01
N LEU A 110 16.65 3.70 17.31
CA LEU A 110 15.79 2.63 17.84
C LEU A 110 14.31 2.88 17.52
N ILE A 111 13.84 4.11 17.73
CA ILE A 111 12.45 4.50 17.40
C ILE A 111 12.17 4.40 15.91
N GLU A 112 13.11 4.80 15.04
CA GLU A 112 12.91 4.66 13.58
C GLU A 112 12.88 3.21 13.13
N LEU A 113 13.74 2.35 13.68
CA LEU A 113 13.74 0.92 13.41
C LEU A 113 12.40 0.28 13.85
N GLN A 114 11.95 0.60 15.07
CA GLN A 114 10.67 0.11 15.59
C GLN A 114 9.48 0.57 14.75
N ARG A 115 9.48 1.82 14.27
CA ARG A 115 8.43 2.34 13.39
C ARG A 115 8.42 1.64 12.01
N ARG A 116 9.60 1.36 11.44
CA ARG A 116 9.72 0.62 10.18
C ARG A 116 9.17 -0.79 10.34
N GLU A 117 9.60 -1.49 11.38
CA GLU A 117 9.15 -2.85 11.66
C GLU A 117 7.62 -2.90 11.87
N ARG A 118 7.07 -1.98 12.64
CA ARG A 118 5.62 -1.88 12.85
C ARG A 118 4.85 -1.66 11.55
N ARG A 119 5.31 -0.74 10.68
CA ARG A 119 4.68 -0.50 9.36
C ARG A 119 4.72 -1.73 8.47
N THR A 120 5.85 -2.45 8.45
CA THR A 120 5.97 -3.69 7.69
C THR A 120 5.01 -4.76 8.22
N ARG A 121 4.93 -4.93 9.54
CA ARG A 121 3.98 -5.87 10.17
C ARG A 121 2.53 -5.51 9.88
N GLU A 122 2.16 -4.23 9.97
CA GLU A 122 0.81 -3.75 9.65
C GLU A 122 0.46 -3.98 8.16
N ALA A 123 1.40 -3.73 7.25
CA ALA A 123 1.22 -4.00 5.82
C ALA A 123 1.02 -5.49 5.53
N LEU A 124 1.87 -6.35 6.10
CA LEU A 124 1.75 -7.81 5.96
C LEU A 124 0.45 -8.35 6.58
N ALA A 125 0.05 -7.84 7.74
CA ALA A 125 -1.21 -8.25 8.38
C ALA A 125 -2.43 -7.89 7.52
N ASN A 126 -2.42 -6.71 6.90
CA ASN A 126 -3.49 -6.28 5.99
C ASN A 126 -3.52 -7.14 4.72
N GLU A 127 -2.36 -7.51 4.17
CA GLU A 127 -2.26 -8.39 3.01
C GLU A 127 -2.80 -9.79 3.32
N LEU A 128 -2.36 -10.38 4.44
CA LEU A 128 -2.85 -11.67 4.90
C LEU A 128 -4.36 -11.67 5.19
N ALA A 129 -4.88 -10.59 5.79
CA ALA A 129 -6.31 -10.42 6.02
C ALA A 129 -7.09 -10.39 4.71
N ARG A 130 -6.57 -9.70 3.70
CA ARG A 130 -7.16 -9.65 2.36
C ARG A 130 -7.13 -11.00 1.66
N GLU A 131 -6.00 -11.71 1.69
CA GLU A 131 -5.88 -13.08 1.15
C GLU A 131 -6.86 -14.05 1.81
N LYS A 132 -6.94 -14.00 3.14
CA LYS A 132 -7.86 -14.84 3.90
C LYS A 132 -9.32 -14.55 3.57
N HIS A 133 -9.66 -13.27 3.41
CA HIS A 133 -11.01 -12.85 3.02
C HIS A 133 -11.36 -13.35 1.60
N LEU A 134 -10.45 -13.20 0.64
CA LEU A 134 -10.62 -13.71 -0.73
C LEU A 134 -10.72 -15.24 -0.76
N SER A 135 -9.89 -15.94 0.04
CA SER A 135 -9.95 -17.41 0.15
C SER A 135 -11.29 -17.90 0.70
N SER A 136 -11.80 -17.26 1.77
CA SER A 136 -13.12 -17.58 2.32
C SER A 136 -14.24 -17.28 1.32
N LEU A 137 -14.16 -16.14 0.64
CA LEU A 137 -15.11 -15.78 -0.42
C LEU A 137 -15.07 -16.79 -1.56
N GLY A 138 -13.88 -17.25 -1.97
CA GLY A 138 -13.70 -18.25 -3.00
C GLY A 138 -14.29 -19.61 -2.66
N GLN A 139 -14.21 -20.04 -1.40
CA GLN A 139 -14.82 -21.29 -0.96
C GLN A 139 -16.35 -21.22 -0.99
N MET A 140 -16.93 -20.12 -0.50
CA MET A 140 -18.38 -19.91 -0.52
C MET A 140 -18.90 -19.73 -1.96
N ALA A 141 -18.16 -18.97 -2.78
CA ALA A 141 -18.50 -18.72 -4.17
C ALA A 141 -18.56 -20.00 -5.00
N ALA A 142 -17.67 -20.96 -4.75
CA ALA A 142 -17.67 -22.23 -5.50
C ALA A 142 -18.96 -23.04 -5.27
N GLY A 143 -19.45 -23.10 -4.03
CA GLY A 143 -20.74 -23.75 -3.71
C GLY A 143 -21.92 -23.02 -4.34
N LEU A 144 -21.99 -21.70 -4.16
CA LEU A 144 -23.04 -20.86 -4.73
C LEU A 144 -23.08 -20.90 -6.27
N ALA A 145 -21.90 -20.92 -6.91
CA ALA A 145 -21.85 -21.01 -8.38
C ALA A 145 -22.44 -22.29 -8.92
N HIS A 146 -22.18 -23.43 -8.27
CA HIS A 146 -22.83 -24.68 -8.67
C HIS A 146 -24.35 -24.61 -8.48
N GLU A 147 -24.82 -24.04 -7.36
CA GLU A 147 -26.24 -23.87 -7.10
C GLU A 147 -26.94 -22.86 -8.02
N ILE A 148 -26.20 -21.87 -8.55
CA ILE A 148 -26.71 -20.92 -9.53
C ILE A 148 -26.66 -21.49 -10.96
N LYS A 149 -25.58 -22.19 -11.34
CA LYS A 149 -25.44 -22.79 -12.69
C LYS A 149 -26.50 -23.85 -12.95
N ASN A 150 -26.92 -24.61 -11.94
CA ASN A 150 -27.94 -25.65 -12.10
C ASN A 150 -29.29 -25.08 -12.58
N PRO A 151 -29.94 -24.11 -11.91
CA PRO A 151 -31.20 -23.54 -12.40
C PRO A 151 -31.01 -22.77 -13.73
N LEU A 152 -29.88 -22.10 -13.94
CA LEU A 152 -29.59 -21.46 -15.23
C LEU A 152 -29.51 -22.49 -16.35
N GLY A 153 -28.86 -23.62 -16.13
CA GLY A 153 -28.84 -24.72 -17.10
C GLY A 153 -30.25 -25.28 -17.45
N SER A 154 -31.10 -25.40 -16.41
CA SER A 154 -32.48 -25.83 -16.60
C SER A 154 -33.31 -24.81 -17.40
N ILE A 155 -33.13 -23.51 -17.09
CA ILE A 155 -33.82 -22.41 -17.83
C ILE A 155 -33.36 -22.40 -19.28
N LYS A 156 -32.03 -22.50 -19.51
CA LYS A 156 -31.45 -22.53 -20.87
C LYS A 156 -32.00 -23.71 -21.67
N GLY A 157 -31.90 -24.94 -21.10
CA GLY A 157 -32.41 -26.15 -21.81
C GLY A 157 -33.90 -26.09 -22.11
N SER A 158 -34.70 -25.58 -21.17
CA SER A 158 -36.13 -25.39 -21.41
C SER A 158 -36.41 -24.36 -22.50
N ALA A 159 -35.63 -23.25 -22.52
CA ALA A 159 -35.79 -22.22 -23.59
C ALA A 159 -35.33 -22.73 -24.94
N GLU A 160 -34.30 -23.55 -25.03
CA GLU A 160 -33.84 -24.19 -26.26
C GLU A 160 -34.93 -25.15 -26.81
N ILE A 161 -35.43 -26.09 -25.98
CA ILE A 161 -36.47 -27.04 -26.36
C ILE A 161 -37.76 -26.31 -26.85
N LEU A 162 -38.22 -25.32 -26.08
CA LEU A 162 -39.40 -24.53 -26.45
C LEU A 162 -39.13 -23.67 -27.69
N GLY A 163 -37.89 -23.25 -27.90
CA GLY A 163 -37.50 -22.49 -29.10
C GLY A 163 -37.68 -23.29 -30.37
N ASP A 164 -37.37 -24.57 -30.34
CA ASP A 164 -37.49 -25.48 -31.48
C ASP A 164 -38.96 -25.75 -31.87
N ASP A 165 -39.93 -25.60 -30.95
CA ASP A 165 -41.35 -25.75 -31.19
C ASP A 165 -41.98 -24.55 -31.95
N PHE A 166 -41.26 -23.42 -32.09
CA PHE A 166 -41.77 -22.23 -32.74
C PHE A 166 -41.08 -22.00 -34.10
N PRO A 167 -41.84 -21.55 -35.14
CA PRO A 167 -41.23 -21.20 -36.42
C PRO A 167 -40.13 -20.14 -36.27
N GLU A 168 -39.03 -20.30 -37.02
CA GLU A 168 -37.99 -19.30 -37.13
C GLU A 168 -38.56 -17.92 -37.51
N GLY A 169 -38.10 -16.85 -36.86
CA GLY A 169 -38.58 -15.49 -37.07
C GLY A 169 -39.90 -15.17 -36.36
N SER A 170 -40.54 -16.13 -35.68
CA SER A 170 -41.69 -15.84 -34.85
C SER A 170 -41.25 -15.07 -33.58
N ARG A 171 -42.12 -14.19 -33.05
CA ARG A 171 -41.85 -13.44 -31.82
C ARG A 171 -41.50 -14.35 -30.65
N LYS A 172 -42.11 -15.54 -30.57
CA LYS A 172 -41.82 -16.51 -29.50
C LYS A 172 -40.45 -17.13 -29.65
N HIS A 173 -40.05 -17.50 -30.87
CA HIS A 173 -38.70 -18.01 -31.13
C HIS A 173 -37.61 -16.98 -30.79
N GLU A 174 -37.83 -15.71 -31.16
CA GLU A 174 -36.90 -14.63 -30.80
C GLU A 174 -36.84 -14.41 -29.28
N MET A 175 -37.95 -14.54 -28.56
CA MET A 175 -37.95 -14.47 -27.10
C MET A 175 -37.14 -15.61 -26.46
N MET A 176 -37.23 -16.84 -26.99
CA MET A 176 -36.42 -17.97 -26.51
C MET A 176 -34.94 -17.76 -26.76
N LYS A 177 -34.57 -17.25 -27.94
CA LYS A 177 -33.16 -16.84 -28.22
C LYS A 177 -32.62 -15.81 -27.24
N ILE A 178 -33.44 -14.82 -26.87
CA ILE A 178 -33.06 -13.82 -25.86
C ILE A 178 -32.86 -14.47 -24.52
N LEU A 179 -33.72 -15.39 -24.09
CA LEU A 179 -33.58 -16.12 -22.82
C LEU A 179 -32.29 -16.95 -22.78
N VAL A 180 -31.97 -17.69 -23.83
CA VAL A 180 -30.71 -18.45 -23.96
C VAL A 180 -29.52 -17.52 -23.83
N LYS A 181 -29.52 -16.43 -24.62
CA LYS A 181 -28.42 -15.44 -24.58
C LYS A 181 -28.23 -14.82 -23.19
N GLU A 182 -29.31 -14.48 -22.49
CA GLU A 182 -29.24 -13.87 -21.18
C GLU A 182 -28.78 -14.87 -20.10
N THR A 183 -29.19 -16.15 -20.26
CA THR A 183 -28.71 -17.22 -19.38
C THR A 183 -27.20 -17.46 -19.55
N ASP A 184 -26.68 -17.44 -20.77
CA ASP A 184 -25.26 -17.55 -21.06
C ASP A 184 -24.48 -16.35 -20.49
N ARG A 185 -25.05 -15.14 -20.58
CA ARG A 185 -24.50 -13.95 -19.98
C ARG A 185 -24.38 -14.06 -18.46
N LEU A 186 -25.43 -14.57 -17.79
CA LEU A 186 -25.41 -14.80 -16.34
C LEU A 186 -24.39 -15.86 -15.94
N ASN A 187 -24.24 -16.94 -16.70
CA ASN A 187 -23.21 -17.95 -16.49
C ASN A 187 -21.81 -17.33 -16.58
N GLY A 188 -21.57 -16.45 -17.54
CA GLY A 188 -20.31 -15.70 -17.65
C GLY A 188 -20.02 -14.84 -16.42
N VAL A 189 -21.02 -14.11 -15.91
CA VAL A 189 -20.86 -13.31 -14.66
C VAL A 189 -20.51 -14.19 -13.46
N VAL A 190 -21.13 -15.35 -13.34
CA VAL A 190 -20.83 -16.31 -12.26
C VAL A 190 -19.39 -16.84 -12.39
N GLU A 191 -18.93 -17.13 -13.60
CA GLU A 191 -17.55 -17.56 -13.85
C GLU A 191 -16.51 -16.47 -13.53
N ASP A 192 -16.78 -15.25 -13.94
CA ASP A 192 -15.92 -14.10 -13.63
C ASP A 192 -15.82 -13.87 -12.12
N PHE A 193 -16.94 -13.99 -11.40
CA PHE A 193 -16.96 -13.91 -9.95
C PHE A 193 -16.13 -15.01 -9.28
N LEU A 194 -16.23 -16.26 -9.77
CA LEU A 194 -15.41 -17.38 -9.29
C LEU A 194 -13.92 -17.15 -9.54
N ASN A 195 -13.56 -16.69 -10.72
CA ASN A 195 -12.18 -16.39 -11.10
C ASN A 195 -11.59 -15.25 -10.25
N PHE A 196 -12.40 -14.27 -9.88
CA PHE A 196 -12.03 -13.20 -8.97
C PHE A 196 -11.84 -13.70 -7.53
N ALA A 197 -12.77 -14.52 -7.03
CA ALA A 197 -12.76 -15.01 -5.65
C ALA A 197 -11.69 -16.10 -5.41
N ARG A 198 -11.36 -16.88 -6.43
CA ARG A 198 -10.34 -17.94 -6.38
C ARG A 198 -9.46 -17.90 -7.63
N PRO A 199 -8.55 -16.95 -7.73
CA PRO A 199 -7.65 -16.86 -8.87
C PRO A 199 -6.80 -18.15 -8.96
N ARG A 200 -6.79 -18.77 -10.14
CA ARG A 200 -5.95 -19.94 -10.40
C ARG A 200 -4.47 -19.55 -10.25
N PRO A 201 -3.61 -20.45 -9.73
CA PRO A 201 -2.17 -20.21 -9.71
C PRO A 201 -1.64 -19.86 -11.10
N ILE A 202 -0.67 -18.94 -11.15
CA ILE A 202 -0.03 -18.54 -12.41
C ILE A 202 0.86 -19.69 -12.90
N VAL A 203 0.59 -20.20 -14.10
CA VAL A 203 1.39 -21.24 -14.76
C VAL A 203 2.17 -20.62 -15.91
N ARG A 204 3.44 -20.28 -15.65
CA ARG A 204 4.31 -19.68 -16.66
C ARG A 204 4.89 -20.74 -17.59
N LYS A 205 4.70 -20.55 -18.90
CA LYS A 205 5.27 -21.36 -19.99
C LYS A 205 5.95 -20.44 -21.00
N PRO A 206 6.95 -20.94 -21.76
CA PRO A 206 7.52 -20.18 -22.86
C PRO A 206 6.42 -19.85 -23.88
N ALA A 207 6.17 -18.57 -24.16
CA ALA A 207 5.20 -18.13 -25.14
C ALA A 207 5.63 -16.81 -25.79
N ARG A 208 5.16 -16.53 -26.99
CA ARG A 208 5.32 -15.27 -27.71
C ARG A 208 4.13 -14.39 -27.43
N ILE A 209 4.36 -13.18 -26.96
CA ILE A 209 3.28 -12.25 -26.61
C ILE A 209 2.45 -11.88 -27.83
N ASN A 210 3.09 -11.70 -29.00
CA ASN A 210 2.40 -11.41 -30.26
C ASN A 210 1.38 -12.49 -30.62
N SER A 211 1.72 -13.77 -30.40
CA SER A 211 0.78 -14.88 -30.67
C SER A 211 -0.46 -14.80 -29.77
N VAL A 212 -0.26 -14.52 -28.48
CA VAL A 212 -1.39 -14.40 -27.54
C VAL A 212 -2.30 -13.22 -27.91
N VAL A 213 -1.73 -12.10 -28.33
CA VAL A 213 -2.49 -10.92 -28.76
C VAL A 213 -3.22 -11.19 -30.08
N GLU A 214 -2.55 -11.86 -31.04
CA GLU A 214 -3.17 -12.20 -32.34
C GLU A 214 -4.35 -13.17 -32.18
N ASP A 215 -4.24 -14.16 -31.28
CA ASP A 215 -5.34 -15.08 -30.97
C ASP A 215 -6.57 -14.31 -30.45
N VAL A 216 -6.36 -13.32 -29.58
CA VAL A 216 -7.44 -12.45 -29.08
C VAL A 216 -8.05 -11.62 -30.20
N LEU A 217 -7.22 -10.97 -31.03
CA LEU A 217 -7.72 -10.11 -32.10
C LEU A 217 -8.50 -10.90 -33.17
N SER A 218 -8.06 -12.12 -33.49
CA SER A 218 -8.75 -13.04 -34.38
C SER A 218 -10.11 -13.45 -33.83
N GLN A 219 -10.21 -13.69 -32.52
CA GLN A 219 -11.45 -14.06 -31.84
C GLN A 219 -12.53 -12.96 -31.95
N ILE A 220 -12.11 -11.68 -31.83
CA ILE A 220 -13.05 -10.54 -31.78
C ILE A 220 -13.30 -9.91 -33.17
N GLU A 221 -12.71 -10.43 -34.25
CA GLU A 221 -12.75 -9.81 -35.59
C GLU A 221 -14.17 -9.62 -36.11
N VAL A 222 -15.05 -10.60 -35.88
CA VAL A 222 -16.48 -10.53 -36.27
C VAL A 222 -17.20 -9.47 -35.44
N ASP A 223 -16.97 -9.42 -34.16
CA ASP A 223 -17.61 -8.46 -33.27
C ASP A 223 -17.14 -7.03 -33.56
N ALA A 224 -15.85 -6.84 -33.83
CA ALA A 224 -15.29 -5.55 -34.23
C ALA A 224 -15.90 -5.07 -35.56
N ALA A 225 -15.98 -5.96 -36.55
CA ALA A 225 -16.61 -5.64 -37.87
C ALA A 225 -18.09 -5.26 -37.74
N SER A 226 -18.85 -5.99 -36.90
CA SER A 226 -20.25 -5.70 -36.61
C SER A 226 -20.46 -4.32 -35.98
N ASN A 227 -19.52 -3.88 -35.16
CA ASN A 227 -19.50 -2.55 -34.53
C ASN A 227 -18.80 -1.49 -35.40
N LYS A 228 -18.43 -1.79 -36.65
CA LYS A 228 -17.71 -0.88 -37.57
C LYS A 228 -16.36 -0.40 -36.98
N VAL A 229 -15.69 -1.22 -36.19
CA VAL A 229 -14.38 -0.94 -35.62
C VAL A 229 -13.31 -1.56 -36.51
N ARG A 230 -12.36 -0.73 -36.99
CA ARG A 230 -11.18 -1.20 -37.71
C ARG A 230 -10.08 -1.56 -36.72
N VAL A 231 -9.55 -2.78 -36.80
CA VAL A 231 -8.44 -3.24 -35.96
C VAL A 231 -7.12 -3.09 -36.74
N ILE A 232 -6.18 -2.32 -36.19
CA ILE A 232 -4.81 -2.14 -36.71
C ILE A 232 -3.85 -2.88 -35.81
N ARG A 233 -2.97 -3.70 -36.39
CA ARG A 233 -1.96 -4.51 -35.70
C ARG A 233 -0.58 -3.94 -35.98
N GLU A 234 0.14 -3.52 -34.95
CA GLU A 234 1.50 -2.96 -35.02
C GLU A 234 2.42 -3.77 -34.11
N PHE A 235 2.83 -4.94 -34.56
CA PHE A 235 3.60 -5.87 -33.76
C PHE A 235 5.10 -5.78 -34.04
N ASP A 236 5.89 -5.68 -32.99
CA ASP A 236 7.35 -5.83 -33.04
C ASP A 236 7.70 -7.33 -33.13
N GLU A 237 8.05 -7.79 -34.31
CA GLU A 237 8.42 -9.19 -34.56
C GLU A 237 9.74 -9.61 -33.88
N SER A 238 10.53 -8.65 -33.41
CA SER A 238 11.79 -8.92 -32.72
C SER A 238 11.62 -9.32 -31.24
N LEU A 239 10.38 -9.28 -30.71
CA LEU A 239 10.10 -9.64 -29.33
C LEU A 239 10.47 -11.11 -29.03
N PRO A 240 11.25 -11.36 -27.96
CA PRO A 240 11.65 -12.71 -27.61
C PRO A 240 10.50 -13.53 -27.03
N THR A 241 10.64 -14.83 -27.05
CA THR A 241 9.83 -15.75 -26.25
C THR A 241 10.09 -15.49 -24.77
N VAL A 242 9.05 -15.33 -23.98
CA VAL A 242 9.13 -15.05 -22.54
C VAL A 242 8.30 -16.06 -21.74
N PHE A 243 8.68 -16.27 -20.46
CA PHE A 243 7.91 -17.12 -19.55
C PHE A 243 6.70 -16.36 -19.01
N LEU A 244 5.52 -16.66 -19.54
CA LEU A 244 4.26 -16.02 -19.18
C LEU A 244 3.12 -17.06 -19.11
N ASP A 245 2.04 -16.68 -18.42
CA ASP A 245 0.79 -17.43 -18.44
C ASP A 245 -0.08 -16.91 -19.60
N GLY A 246 -0.02 -17.63 -20.72
CA GLY A 246 -0.72 -17.26 -21.95
C GLY A 246 -2.24 -17.18 -21.78
N GLU A 247 -2.83 -18.11 -21.01
CA GLU A 247 -4.29 -18.13 -20.78
C GLU A 247 -4.74 -16.88 -20.01
N LYS A 248 -4.02 -16.51 -18.97
CA LYS A 248 -4.34 -15.30 -18.18
C LYS A 248 -4.14 -14.03 -18.98
N LEU A 249 -3.06 -13.94 -19.75
CA LEU A 249 -2.83 -12.79 -20.62
C LEU A 249 -3.86 -12.70 -21.73
N HIS A 250 -4.25 -13.81 -22.32
CA HIS A 250 -5.36 -13.88 -23.30
C HIS A 250 -6.63 -13.30 -22.69
N GLN A 251 -7.00 -13.72 -21.47
CA GLN A 251 -8.17 -13.21 -20.76
C GLN A 251 -8.09 -11.69 -20.50
N VAL A 252 -6.91 -11.20 -20.08
CA VAL A 252 -6.68 -9.75 -19.85
C VAL A 252 -6.85 -8.97 -21.14
N PHE A 253 -6.19 -9.39 -22.22
CA PHE A 253 -6.27 -8.71 -23.51
C PHE A 253 -7.68 -8.78 -24.10
N LEU A 254 -8.34 -9.92 -24.01
CA LEU A 254 -9.73 -10.08 -24.47
C LEU A 254 -10.66 -9.08 -23.76
N ASN A 255 -10.57 -8.98 -22.43
CA ASN A 255 -11.38 -8.03 -21.67
C ASN A 255 -11.09 -6.56 -22.06
N LEU A 256 -9.81 -6.20 -22.27
CA LEU A 256 -9.46 -4.85 -22.70
C LEU A 256 -9.96 -4.53 -24.11
N VAL A 257 -9.83 -5.46 -25.03
CA VAL A 257 -10.25 -5.29 -26.42
C VAL A 257 -11.77 -5.23 -26.53
N LEU A 258 -12.49 -6.11 -25.83
CA LEU A 258 -13.97 -6.07 -25.80
C LEU A 258 -14.49 -4.76 -25.20
N ASN A 259 -13.87 -4.26 -24.12
CA ASN A 259 -14.21 -2.96 -23.54
C ASN A 259 -13.95 -1.82 -24.53
N ALA A 260 -12.84 -1.86 -25.28
CA ALA A 260 -12.53 -0.87 -26.29
C ALA A 260 -13.54 -0.88 -27.44
N VAL A 261 -13.90 -2.07 -27.94
CA VAL A 261 -14.93 -2.22 -29.00
C VAL A 261 -16.30 -1.73 -28.53
N ALA A 262 -16.69 -2.10 -27.28
CA ALA A 262 -17.96 -1.67 -26.71
C ALA A 262 -18.05 -0.13 -26.53
N ALA A 263 -16.93 0.53 -26.20
CA ALA A 263 -16.86 1.99 -26.09
C ALA A 263 -16.97 2.70 -27.46
N MET A 264 -16.74 1.99 -28.56
CA MET A 264 -16.78 2.51 -29.93
C MET A 264 -18.09 2.15 -30.67
N SER A 265 -19.24 2.30 -30.00
CA SER A 265 -20.58 1.95 -30.54
C SER A 265 -20.96 2.66 -31.86
N GLY A 266 -20.27 3.76 -32.20
CA GLY A 266 -20.41 4.50 -33.45
C GLY A 266 -19.39 4.14 -34.53
N GLY A 267 -18.58 3.13 -34.33
CA GLY A 267 -17.40 2.79 -35.14
C GLY A 267 -16.14 3.53 -34.67
N GLY A 268 -14.98 3.06 -35.13
CA GLY A 268 -13.71 3.64 -34.76
C GLY A 268 -12.52 2.84 -35.26
N THR A 269 -11.34 3.16 -34.69
CA THR A 269 -10.11 2.42 -34.99
C THR A 269 -9.46 1.98 -33.65
N LEU A 270 -9.22 0.69 -33.53
CA LEU A 270 -8.50 0.08 -32.45
C LEU A 270 -7.08 -0.27 -32.92
N THR A 271 -6.07 0.43 -32.44
CA THR A 271 -4.68 0.10 -32.72
C THR A 271 -4.09 -0.69 -31.55
N VAL A 272 -3.52 -1.85 -31.85
CA VAL A 272 -2.82 -2.68 -30.85
C VAL A 272 -1.35 -2.78 -31.26
N GLU A 273 -0.51 -2.22 -30.40
CA GLU A 273 0.94 -2.12 -30.60
C GLU A 273 1.68 -3.01 -29.59
N THR A 274 2.68 -3.74 -30.05
CA THR A 274 3.66 -4.38 -29.17
C THR A 274 5.06 -3.82 -29.48
N ARG A 275 5.82 -3.48 -28.42
CA ARG A 275 7.18 -2.94 -28.59
C ARG A 275 8.07 -3.30 -27.42
N ARG A 276 9.37 -3.39 -27.68
CA ARG A 276 10.38 -3.49 -26.64
C ARG A 276 10.62 -2.10 -26.03
N ARG A 277 10.64 -2.02 -24.70
CA ARG A 277 11.03 -0.81 -23.96
C ARG A 277 12.46 -0.89 -23.50
#